data_2a889582bbdb80ad752fc25711d14a0f
#
_entry.id   2a889582bbdb80ad752fc25711d14a0f
#
_cell.length_a   1.000
_cell.length_b   1.000
_cell.length_c   1.000
_cell.angle_alpha   90.00
_cell.angle_beta   90.00
_cell.angle_gamma   90.00
#
_symmetry.space_group_name_H-M   'P 1'
#
loop_
_entity.id
_entity.type
_entity.pdbx_description
1 polymer ?
#
loop_
_entity_poly.entity_id
_entity_poly.type
_entity_poly.pdbx_seq_one_letter_code
_entity_poly.pdbx_strand_id
1 'polypeptide(L)'
;MKAFLIIIMLAMVMPTLGPKRGSQMGEEIRKLEEEFGKAMIQNDAEAIGRFLADDWIIIDPDGGIIDRARFLGVIKSGALTHQAMDSTDMRIRIYANTATVTALTTSTGKYMGQEFKTQERATDVFVKENGQWRCVISQLTRFAGK
;
A
#
# COMPACT_ATOMS: atom_id res chain seq x y z
N MET A 1 -19.30 -66.31 -27.47
CA MET A 1 -18.78 -65.49 -26.33
C MET A 1 -18.29 -64.17 -26.92
N LYS A 2 -19.01 -63.09 -26.64
CA LYS A 2 -18.66 -61.73 -27.13
C LYS A 2 -18.01 -61.00 -25.98
N ALA A 3 -16.69 -60.70 -26.08
CA ALA A 3 -15.95 -59.92 -25.09
C ALA A 3 -16.29 -58.44 -25.24
N PHE A 4 -16.89 -57.85 -24.23
CA PHE A 4 -17.13 -56.39 -24.13
C PHE A 4 -15.84 -55.74 -23.59
N LEU A 5 -15.22 -54.95 -24.46
CA LEU A 5 -14.04 -54.12 -24.08
C LEU A 5 -14.56 -52.82 -23.45
N ILE A 6 -14.44 -52.67 -22.13
CA ILE A 6 -14.72 -51.44 -21.40
C ILE A 6 -13.50 -50.54 -21.50
N ILE A 7 -13.61 -49.47 -22.31
CA ILE A 7 -12.61 -48.42 -22.36
C ILE A 7 -12.89 -47.46 -21.20
N ILE A 8 -12.07 -47.54 -20.14
CA ILE A 8 -12.09 -46.57 -19.04
C ILE A 8 -11.37 -45.30 -19.55
N MET A 9 -12.13 -44.26 -19.85
CA MET A 9 -11.61 -42.93 -20.20
C MET A 9 -11.18 -42.26 -18.90
N LEU A 10 -9.90 -42.31 -18.60
CA LEU A 10 -9.30 -41.60 -17.45
C LEU A 10 -9.26 -40.09 -17.79
N ALA A 11 -10.22 -39.34 -17.29
CA ALA A 11 -10.23 -37.86 -17.41
C ALA A 11 -9.06 -37.30 -16.59
N MET A 12 -8.02 -36.89 -17.29
CA MET A 12 -6.87 -36.19 -16.70
C MET A 12 -7.32 -34.77 -16.30
N VAL A 13 -7.69 -34.57 -15.03
CA VAL A 13 -7.95 -33.25 -14.47
C VAL A 13 -6.59 -32.54 -14.37
N MET A 14 -6.30 -31.68 -15.35
CA MET A 14 -5.16 -30.77 -15.24
C MET A 14 -5.42 -29.75 -14.12
N PRO A 15 -4.54 -29.66 -13.11
CA PRO A 15 -4.67 -28.58 -12.13
C PRO A 15 -4.47 -27.25 -12.85
N THR A 16 -5.51 -26.41 -12.86
CA THR A 16 -5.38 -25.02 -13.27
C THR A 16 -4.44 -24.34 -12.26
N LEU A 17 -3.24 -23.98 -12.71
CA LEU A 17 -2.32 -23.14 -11.94
C LEU A 17 -2.99 -21.77 -11.75
N GLY A 18 -3.70 -21.60 -10.62
CA GLY A 18 -4.14 -20.30 -10.17
C GLY A 18 -2.92 -19.36 -9.97
N PRO A 19 -3.12 -18.03 -10.00
CA PRO A 19 -2.02 -17.08 -9.80
C PRO A 19 -1.26 -17.44 -8.52
N LYS A 20 0.09 -17.47 -8.62
CA LYS A 20 0.94 -17.80 -7.47
C LYS A 20 0.57 -16.88 -6.31
N ARG A 21 0.40 -17.41 -5.11
CA ARG A 21 0.00 -16.69 -3.88
C ARG A 21 0.73 -15.34 -3.68
N GLY A 22 2.00 -15.25 -4.08
CA GLY A 22 2.78 -14.02 -4.04
C GLY A 22 2.30 -12.94 -5.01
N SER A 23 1.81 -13.28 -6.20
CA SER A 23 1.25 -12.31 -7.14
C SER A 23 -0.09 -11.76 -6.67
N GLN A 24 -0.93 -12.59 -6.06
CA GLN A 24 -2.20 -12.17 -5.49
C GLN A 24 -2.01 -11.21 -4.31
N MET A 25 -1.09 -11.52 -3.39
CA MET A 25 -0.76 -10.62 -2.28
C MET A 25 -0.14 -9.30 -2.76
N GLY A 26 0.66 -9.34 -3.83
CA GLY A 26 1.19 -8.13 -4.45
C GLY A 26 0.09 -7.21 -5.00
N GLU A 27 -0.94 -7.76 -5.62
CA GLU A 27 -2.10 -6.99 -6.09
C GLU A 27 -2.96 -6.47 -4.92
N GLU A 28 -3.11 -7.24 -3.83
CA GLU A 28 -3.76 -6.76 -2.60
C GLU A 28 -3.06 -5.49 -2.06
N ILE A 29 -1.72 -5.52 -1.97
CA ILE A 29 -0.93 -4.38 -1.49
C ILE A 29 -1.01 -3.20 -2.45
N ARG A 30 -0.93 -3.42 -3.77
CA ARG A 30 -1.09 -2.35 -4.77
C ARG A 30 -2.41 -1.62 -4.61
N LYS A 31 -3.50 -2.38 -4.47
CA LYS A 31 -4.83 -1.83 -4.26
C LYS A 31 -4.93 -1.02 -2.96
N LEU A 32 -4.31 -1.51 -1.88
CA LEU A 32 -4.26 -0.77 -0.62
C LEU A 32 -3.55 0.58 -0.76
N GLU A 33 -2.43 0.63 -1.46
CA GLU A 33 -1.69 1.87 -1.75
C GLU A 33 -2.53 2.86 -2.57
N GLU A 34 -3.24 2.37 -3.58
CA GLU A 34 -4.14 3.19 -4.40
C GLU A 34 -5.32 3.75 -3.56
N GLU A 35 -5.91 2.92 -2.71
CA GLU A 35 -7.01 3.32 -1.83
C GLU A 35 -6.53 4.29 -0.73
N PHE A 36 -5.34 4.07 -0.18
CA PHE A 36 -4.71 4.98 0.75
C PHE A 36 -4.45 6.36 0.11
N GLY A 37 -3.87 6.39 -1.10
CA GLY A 37 -3.68 7.62 -1.87
C GLY A 37 -4.99 8.39 -2.11
N LYS A 38 -6.09 7.68 -2.42
CA LYS A 38 -7.42 8.31 -2.55
C LYS A 38 -7.91 8.91 -1.24
N ALA A 39 -7.77 8.19 -0.12
CA ALA A 39 -8.15 8.69 1.20
C ALA A 39 -7.33 9.93 1.59
N MET A 40 -6.04 9.97 1.24
CA MET A 40 -5.16 11.14 1.43
C MET A 40 -5.67 12.36 0.65
N ILE A 41 -6.03 12.21 -0.62
CA ILE A 41 -6.58 13.31 -1.46
C ILE A 41 -7.95 13.77 -0.94
N GLN A 42 -8.76 12.86 -0.41
CA GLN A 42 -10.04 13.21 0.23
C GLN A 42 -9.87 13.87 1.59
N ASN A 43 -8.67 13.84 2.16
CA ASN A 43 -8.35 14.36 3.50
C ASN A 43 -9.24 13.73 4.60
N ASP A 44 -9.62 12.46 4.41
CA ASP A 44 -10.44 11.69 5.33
C ASP A 44 -9.55 10.97 6.36
N ALA A 45 -9.34 11.62 7.51
CA ALA A 45 -8.49 11.09 8.58
C ALA A 45 -8.97 9.73 9.10
N GLU A 46 -10.29 9.45 9.10
CA GLU A 46 -10.82 8.16 9.53
C GLU A 46 -10.51 7.06 8.51
N ALA A 47 -10.74 7.34 7.23
CA ALA A 47 -10.39 6.42 6.15
C ALA A 47 -8.89 6.13 6.14
N ILE A 48 -8.04 7.17 6.22
CA ILE A 48 -6.58 7.04 6.33
C ILE A 48 -6.20 6.14 7.50
N GLY A 49 -6.79 6.37 8.68
CA GLY A 49 -6.50 5.61 9.89
C GLY A 49 -6.76 4.11 9.78
N ARG A 50 -7.65 3.67 8.87
CA ARG A 50 -7.93 2.25 8.63
C ARG A 50 -6.79 1.49 7.93
N PHE A 51 -5.91 2.20 7.23
CA PHE A 51 -4.74 1.61 6.57
C PHE A 51 -3.52 1.50 7.51
N LEU A 52 -3.50 2.28 8.59
CA LEU A 52 -2.37 2.40 9.51
C LEU A 52 -2.55 1.47 10.71
N ALA A 53 -1.45 0.84 11.15
CA ALA A 53 -1.40 0.14 12.44
C ALA A 53 -1.52 1.14 13.60
N ASP A 54 -1.89 0.67 14.80
CA ASP A 54 -2.08 1.55 15.94
C ASP A 54 -0.77 2.22 16.40
N ASP A 55 0.36 1.55 16.21
CA ASP A 55 1.71 2.00 16.51
C ASP A 55 2.47 2.56 15.29
N TRP A 56 1.75 2.81 14.17
CA TRP A 56 2.36 3.35 12.96
C TRP A 56 3.07 4.68 13.20
N ILE A 57 4.22 4.82 12.57
CA ILE A 57 4.98 6.07 12.50
C ILE A 57 5.30 6.42 11.05
N ILE A 58 5.53 7.70 10.79
CA ILE A 58 6.17 8.16 9.57
C ILE A 58 7.47 8.88 9.92
N ILE A 59 8.52 8.58 9.15
CA ILE A 59 9.77 9.32 9.17
C ILE A 59 9.72 10.31 8.01
N ASP A 60 9.71 11.59 8.34
CA ASP A 60 9.68 12.66 7.35
C ASP A 60 11.04 12.84 6.63
N PRO A 61 11.12 13.62 5.54
CA PRO A 61 12.36 13.77 4.78
C PRO A 61 13.50 14.47 5.54
N ASP A 62 13.21 15.10 6.67
CA ASP A 62 14.19 15.75 7.54
C ASP A 62 14.62 14.87 8.72
N GLY A 63 14.08 13.64 8.80
CA GLY A 63 14.37 12.64 9.84
C GLY A 63 13.49 12.78 11.07
N GLY A 64 12.47 13.62 11.05
CA GLY A 64 11.49 13.75 12.13
C GLY A 64 10.58 12.51 12.19
N ILE A 65 10.26 12.04 13.40
CA ILE A 65 9.32 10.94 13.62
C ILE A 65 7.99 11.52 14.05
N ILE A 66 6.92 11.15 13.31
CA ILE A 66 5.55 11.57 13.56
C ILE A 66 4.72 10.31 13.80
N ASP A 67 4.06 10.23 14.93
CA ASP A 67 3.17 9.13 15.26
C ASP A 67 1.79 9.26 14.57
N ARG A 68 1.04 8.15 14.59
CA ARG A 68 -0.28 8.04 13.99
C ARG A 68 -1.25 9.12 14.50
N ALA A 69 -1.28 9.36 15.79
CA ALA A 69 -2.23 10.31 16.39
C ALA A 69 -1.97 11.74 15.92
N ARG A 70 -0.70 12.15 15.92
CA ARG A 70 -0.28 13.47 15.43
C ARG A 70 -0.56 13.62 13.93
N PHE A 71 -0.24 12.61 13.12
CA PHE A 71 -0.48 12.63 11.68
C PHE A 71 -1.97 12.77 11.35
N LEU A 72 -2.82 11.92 11.92
CA LEU A 72 -4.27 12.00 11.71
C LEU A 72 -4.87 13.30 12.26
N GLY A 73 -4.29 13.84 13.35
CA GLY A 73 -4.70 15.10 13.95
C GLY A 73 -4.50 16.28 13.00
N VAL A 74 -3.37 16.38 12.30
CA VAL A 74 -3.11 17.48 11.35
C VAL A 74 -3.97 17.37 10.09
N ILE A 75 -4.32 16.15 9.65
CA ILE A 75 -5.29 15.95 8.57
C ILE A 75 -6.69 16.39 9.03
N LYS A 76 -7.15 15.87 10.17
CA LYS A 76 -8.48 16.16 10.73
C LYS A 76 -8.72 17.65 10.99
N SER A 77 -7.68 18.37 11.42
CA SER A 77 -7.77 19.81 11.64
C SER A 77 -7.71 20.65 10.35
N GLY A 78 -7.39 20.04 9.21
CA GLY A 78 -7.16 20.76 7.96
C GLY A 78 -5.81 21.49 7.91
N ALA A 79 -4.93 21.31 8.91
CA ALA A 79 -3.59 21.89 8.90
C ALA A 79 -2.71 21.26 7.79
N LEU A 80 -2.93 19.98 7.46
CA LEU A 80 -2.36 19.33 6.30
C LEU A 80 -3.50 18.88 5.37
N THR A 81 -3.45 19.30 4.12
CA THR A 81 -4.38 18.86 3.08
C THR A 81 -3.64 18.45 1.83
N HIS A 82 -4.14 17.43 1.14
CA HIS A 82 -3.63 17.00 -0.16
C HIS A 82 -4.64 17.34 -1.26
N GLN A 83 -4.17 17.92 -2.34
CA GLN A 83 -4.98 18.22 -3.54
C GLN A 83 -4.76 17.17 -4.62
N ALA A 84 -3.53 16.67 -4.73
CA ALA A 84 -3.16 15.58 -5.62
C ALA A 84 -2.04 14.75 -5.00
N MET A 85 -2.05 13.46 -5.30
CA MET A 85 -1.01 12.51 -4.94
C MET A 85 -0.93 11.48 -6.05
N ASP A 86 0.23 11.36 -6.67
CA ASP A 86 0.49 10.42 -7.75
C ASP A 86 1.74 9.61 -7.43
N SER A 87 1.65 8.29 -7.59
CA SER A 87 2.73 7.37 -7.28
C SER A 87 3.14 6.60 -8.54
N THR A 88 4.43 6.65 -8.86
CA THR A 88 5.05 5.97 -9.99
C THR A 88 6.21 5.09 -9.53
N ASP A 89 6.76 4.26 -10.41
CA ASP A 89 7.88 3.34 -10.10
C ASP A 89 7.63 2.52 -8.81
N MET A 90 6.39 2.05 -8.66
CA MET A 90 6.00 1.26 -7.49
C MET A 90 6.59 -0.14 -7.57
N ARG A 91 7.29 -0.54 -6.51
CA ARG A 91 7.90 -1.87 -6.36
C ARG A 91 7.42 -2.50 -5.06
N ILE A 92 6.78 -3.65 -5.19
CA ILE A 92 6.21 -4.42 -4.08
C ILE A 92 7.01 -5.70 -3.90
N ARG A 93 7.39 -6.01 -2.66
CA ARG A 93 8.02 -7.26 -2.27
C ARG A 93 7.26 -7.88 -1.10
N ILE A 94 7.00 -9.17 -1.19
CA ILE A 94 6.25 -9.91 -0.18
C ILE A 94 7.19 -10.91 0.52
N TYR A 95 7.19 -10.87 1.84
CA TYR A 95 7.96 -11.74 2.72
C TYR A 95 7.02 -12.33 3.78
N ALA A 96 6.44 -13.49 3.50
CA ALA A 96 5.42 -14.13 4.36
C ALA A 96 4.26 -13.16 4.69
N ASN A 97 4.16 -12.68 5.92
CA ASN A 97 3.15 -11.75 6.39
C ASN A 97 3.61 -10.28 6.35
N THR A 98 4.73 -9.99 5.70
CA THR A 98 5.28 -8.64 5.57
C THR A 98 5.37 -8.25 4.10
N ALA A 99 5.01 -7.03 3.77
CA ALA A 99 5.23 -6.44 2.46
C ALA A 99 6.03 -5.16 2.58
N THR A 100 6.91 -4.90 1.63
CA THR A 100 7.56 -3.61 1.46
C THR A 100 7.14 -3.00 0.14
N VAL A 101 6.81 -1.73 0.16
CA VAL A 101 6.48 -0.93 -1.02
C VAL A 101 7.47 0.22 -1.12
N THR A 102 8.02 0.44 -2.30
CA THR A 102 8.73 1.69 -2.61
C THR A 102 8.08 2.33 -3.81
N ALA A 103 7.83 3.62 -3.77
CA ALA A 103 7.26 4.37 -4.87
C ALA A 103 7.88 5.77 -4.96
N LEU A 104 7.88 6.35 -6.16
CA LEU A 104 8.15 7.77 -6.33
C LEU A 104 6.82 8.50 -6.30
N THR A 105 6.59 9.29 -5.24
CA THR A 105 5.32 9.98 -5.01
C THR A 105 5.50 11.47 -5.23
N THR A 106 4.62 12.04 -6.05
CA THR A 106 4.49 13.49 -6.23
C THR A 106 3.21 13.93 -5.54
N SER A 107 3.33 14.87 -4.62
CA SER A 107 2.19 15.40 -3.85
C SER A 107 2.09 16.91 -3.96
N THR A 108 0.85 17.42 -4.02
CA THR A 108 0.54 18.83 -3.89
C THR A 108 -0.52 19.02 -2.83
N GLY A 109 -0.47 20.14 -2.12
CA GLY A 109 -1.43 20.42 -1.06
C GLY A 109 -1.08 21.69 -0.30
N LYS A 110 -1.57 21.75 0.95
CA LYS A 110 -1.26 22.85 1.88
C LYS A 110 -0.86 22.30 3.23
N TYR A 111 0.15 22.91 3.83
CA TYR A 111 0.51 22.70 5.22
C TYR A 111 0.51 24.02 5.96
N MET A 112 -0.27 24.15 7.03
CA MET A 112 -0.46 25.39 7.79
C MET A 112 -0.80 26.60 6.88
N GLY A 113 -1.61 26.37 5.84
CA GLY A 113 -2.02 27.38 4.87
C GLY A 113 -1.03 27.66 3.73
N GLN A 114 0.19 27.13 3.80
CA GLN A 114 1.21 27.29 2.76
C GLN A 114 1.15 26.16 1.75
N GLU A 115 1.13 26.49 0.47
CA GLU A 115 1.14 25.51 -0.61
C GLU A 115 2.47 24.76 -0.67
N PHE A 116 2.41 23.47 -0.95
CA PHE A 116 3.57 22.66 -1.21
C PHE A 116 3.40 21.84 -2.49
N LYS A 117 4.54 21.53 -3.09
CA LYS A 117 4.69 20.49 -4.10
C LYS A 117 5.97 19.72 -3.79
N THR A 118 5.83 18.45 -3.52
CA THR A 118 6.96 17.57 -3.18
C THR A 118 7.06 16.42 -4.17
N GLN A 119 8.28 15.93 -4.35
CA GLN A 119 8.56 14.65 -4.99
C GLN A 119 9.49 13.86 -4.08
N GLU A 120 9.04 12.68 -3.65
CA GLU A 120 9.69 11.92 -2.60
C GLU A 120 9.71 10.43 -2.95
N ARG A 121 10.78 9.75 -2.60
CA ARG A 121 10.81 8.29 -2.56
C ARG A 121 10.15 7.87 -1.25
N ALA A 122 8.95 7.33 -1.34
CA ALA A 122 8.27 6.73 -0.20
C ALA A 122 8.70 5.26 -0.05
N THR A 123 8.79 4.81 1.20
CA THR A 123 8.92 3.40 1.56
C THR A 123 7.90 3.09 2.64
N ASP A 124 7.03 2.12 2.36
CA ASP A 124 6.02 1.66 3.28
C ASP A 124 6.25 0.20 3.62
N VAL A 125 6.06 -0.15 4.87
CA VAL A 125 6.12 -1.53 5.37
C VAL A 125 4.75 -1.92 5.90
N PHE A 126 4.22 -3.00 5.35
CA PHE A 126 2.93 -3.57 5.76
C PHE A 126 3.15 -4.90 6.47
N VAL A 127 2.32 -5.16 7.48
CA VAL A 127 2.23 -6.44 8.17
C VAL A 127 0.79 -6.95 8.07
N LYS A 128 0.64 -8.25 7.81
CA LYS A 128 -0.67 -8.91 7.77
C LYS A 128 -0.96 -9.59 9.10
N GLU A 129 -1.92 -9.03 9.83
CA GLU A 129 -2.39 -9.57 11.11
C GLU A 129 -3.90 -9.84 11.03
N ASN A 130 -4.34 -10.99 11.53
CA ASN A 130 -5.75 -11.40 11.49
C ASN A 130 -6.39 -11.29 10.09
N GLY A 131 -5.60 -11.58 9.04
CA GLY A 131 -6.05 -11.52 7.65
C GLY A 131 -6.08 -10.12 7.04
N GLN A 132 -5.71 -9.07 7.77
CA GLN A 132 -5.71 -7.68 7.31
C GLN A 132 -4.29 -7.11 7.22
N TRP A 133 -3.99 -6.44 6.12
CA TRP A 133 -2.76 -5.68 5.97
C TRP A 133 -2.88 -4.30 6.63
N ARG A 134 -1.86 -3.91 7.41
CA ARG A 134 -1.72 -2.58 8.01
C ARG A 134 -0.32 -2.06 7.74
N CYS A 135 -0.20 -0.80 7.37
CA CYS A 135 1.08 -0.12 7.32
C CYS A 135 1.57 0.10 8.75
N VAL A 136 2.81 -0.31 9.04
CA VAL A 136 3.43 -0.15 10.36
C VAL A 136 4.46 0.97 10.38
N ILE A 137 5.04 1.30 9.23
CA ILE A 137 5.99 2.40 9.09
C ILE A 137 5.97 2.94 7.68
N SER A 138 6.04 4.25 7.55
CA SER A 138 6.30 4.98 6.31
C SER A 138 7.59 5.78 6.45
N GLN A 139 8.37 5.87 5.39
CA GLN A 139 9.54 6.73 5.33
C GLN A 139 9.55 7.51 4.01
N LEU A 140 9.81 8.79 4.11
CA LEU A 140 9.94 9.68 2.98
C LEU A 140 11.39 10.14 2.80
N THR A 141 11.85 10.18 1.56
CA THR A 141 13.18 10.72 1.22
C THR A 141 13.00 11.67 0.05
N ARG A 142 13.53 12.90 0.16
CA ARG A 142 13.47 13.86 -0.94
C ARG A 142 14.11 13.27 -2.19
N PHE A 143 13.40 13.38 -3.30
CA PHE A 143 13.91 12.97 -4.58
C PHE A 143 14.47 14.21 -5.30
N ALA A 144 15.79 14.25 -5.39
CA ALA A 144 16.51 15.37 -6.03
C ALA A 144 16.73 15.10 -7.50
N GLY A 145 15.87 14.56 -8.27
CA GLY A 145 16.01 14.27 -9.71
C GLY A 145 17.47 14.28 -10.26
N LYS A 146 17.78 13.44 -11.21
CA LYS A 146 19.06 13.54 -11.93
C LYS A 146 18.87 14.42 -13.15
#